data_556734cf69cf35684ea20468b05c8bd8
#
_entry.id   556734cf69cf35684ea20468b05c8bd8
#
_cell.length_a   1.000
_cell.length_b   1.000
_cell.length_c   1.000
_cell.angle_alpha   90.00
_cell.angle_beta   90.00
_cell.angle_gamma   90.00
#
_symmetry.space_group_name_H-M   'P 1'
#
loop_
_entity.id
_entity.type
_entity.pdbx_description
1 polymer ?
#
loop_
_entity_poly.entity_id
_entity_poly.type
_entity_poly.pdbx_seq_one_letter_code
_entity_poly.pdbx_strand_id
1 'polypeptide(L)'
;RQRQMCIRDRRKPHRRFTLDAFTESEGTKADSKEDPLDAYMNQLEGEAQRERNHHTEVLTADDEEPDHATVANEEDEVDIDSIRAEDILAMANRGSKKKQLPTVDHASIRYEPFRKAFYHAPEDVATISEADAERLRLELDGMSVRGKHCPAPIKKWTHCGLPVHCLDVIKRLGYTAPTPIQSQAMPAIMSGRDMIGVAKTGSGKTMAFLLPMFRHVKDQRPVEPGEGPIALIMTPTRELAVQIFRDAQPFARAFGLRGACVYGGTPISEQIAEMKKTVEFVVATPGRMIDLLSANSGRVTNMQRVTYLVLDEADRMFDLGFEPQVMKILGLIRPDRQTVLFSATFPKPMESLARKMLRHEPMEVIVGGRSVVAPEIRQVVEVRDESTKFHRLLVILGQLYHNDQDARTLIFVERQDAADGLMHELMKRGYPAMSLHGGKDQADRCLLYTSPSPRD
;
A
#
# COMPACT_ATOMS: atom_id res chain seq x y z
N ARG A 1 8.82 27.89 -36.56
CA ARG A 1 10.20 27.29 -36.60
C ARG A 1 10.23 26.17 -35.54
N GLN A 2 9.92 24.98 -36.01
CA GLN A 2 10.08 23.72 -35.28
C GLN A 2 11.58 23.41 -35.14
N ARG A 3 12.03 23.08 -33.94
CA ARG A 3 13.29 22.36 -33.71
C ARG A 3 12.96 20.95 -33.26
N GLN A 4 13.10 20.02 -34.19
CA GLN A 4 13.22 18.56 -33.89
C GLN A 4 14.57 18.34 -33.18
N MET A 5 14.52 17.69 -32.02
CA MET A 5 15.71 17.14 -31.39
C MET A 5 15.72 15.65 -31.67
N CYS A 6 16.66 15.20 -32.50
CA CYS A 6 16.97 13.81 -32.74
C CYS A 6 17.67 13.22 -31.52
N ILE A 7 17.10 12.18 -30.92
CA ILE A 7 17.79 11.30 -29.96
C ILE A 7 18.34 10.13 -30.75
N ARG A 8 19.66 10.00 -30.73
CA ARG A 8 20.42 8.92 -31.36
C ARG A 8 20.19 7.61 -30.63
N ASP A 9 19.56 6.68 -31.30
CA ASP A 9 19.38 5.29 -30.92
C ASP A 9 20.72 4.54 -31.05
N ARG A 10 21.26 4.00 -29.94
CA ARG A 10 22.39 3.08 -29.94
C ARG A 10 21.86 1.65 -29.75
N ARG A 11 21.52 1.00 -30.86
CA ARG A 11 21.22 -0.42 -30.87
C ARG A 11 22.54 -1.23 -30.78
N LYS A 12 22.65 -2.10 -29.81
CA LYS A 12 23.59 -3.23 -29.82
C LYS A 12 22.90 -4.43 -30.47
N PRO A 13 23.58 -5.23 -31.32
CA PRO A 13 22.95 -6.33 -32.04
C PRO A 13 22.73 -7.55 -31.16
N HIS A 14 21.51 -8.05 -31.14
CA HIS A 14 21.18 -9.37 -30.60
C HIS A 14 21.73 -10.46 -31.47
N ARG A 15 22.54 -11.36 -30.91
CA ARG A 15 22.89 -12.63 -31.54
C ARG A 15 21.69 -13.58 -31.51
N ARG A 16 21.20 -13.93 -32.68
CA ARG A 16 20.26 -15.04 -32.88
C ARG A 16 21.02 -16.35 -32.65
N PHE A 17 20.53 -17.19 -31.76
CA PHE A 17 20.87 -18.60 -31.72
C PHE A 17 19.97 -19.34 -32.69
N THR A 18 20.55 -19.89 -33.73
CA THR A 18 19.91 -20.90 -34.62
C THR A 18 20.27 -22.28 -34.09
N LEU A 19 19.23 -23.09 -33.89
CA LEU A 19 19.31 -24.50 -33.57
C LEU A 19 19.46 -25.24 -34.92
N ASP A 20 20.61 -25.79 -35.23
CA ASP A 20 20.71 -26.79 -36.27
C ASP A 20 21.88 -27.76 -36.03
N ALA A 21 21.52 -29.02 -36.18
CA ALA A 21 22.36 -30.19 -36.54
C ALA A 21 23.16 -30.85 -35.44
N PHE A 22 22.56 -31.85 -34.80
CA PHE A 22 23.28 -33.06 -34.37
C PHE A 22 23.36 -34.05 -35.52
N THR A 23 24.57 -34.36 -35.96
CA THR A 23 24.91 -35.62 -36.66
C THR A 23 26.13 -36.26 -36.00
N GLU A 24 25.97 -37.54 -35.81
CA GLU A 24 26.89 -38.48 -35.15
C GLU A 24 28.30 -38.55 -35.77
N SER A 25 29.30 -38.71 -34.93
CA SER A 25 30.46 -39.55 -35.27
C SER A 25 31.17 -40.06 -34.00
N GLU A 26 31.41 -41.33 -34.01
CA GLU A 26 32.03 -42.17 -32.98
C GLU A 26 33.51 -41.83 -32.67
N GLY A 27 33.90 -42.04 -31.41
CA GLY A 27 35.15 -42.70 -31.08
C GLY A 27 36.26 -41.88 -30.46
N THR A 28 36.55 -42.28 -29.25
CA THR A 28 37.85 -42.44 -28.55
C THR A 28 38.26 -41.49 -27.42
N LYS A 29 38.34 -42.15 -26.25
CA LYS A 29 39.29 -41.98 -25.12
C LYS A 29 39.19 -40.72 -24.24
N ALA A 30 38.81 -41.03 -22.99
CA ALA A 30 39.13 -40.46 -21.70
C ALA A 30 40.18 -39.34 -21.61
N ASP A 31 39.73 -38.18 -21.15
CA ASP A 31 40.49 -37.35 -20.22
C ASP A 31 39.44 -36.59 -19.37
N SER A 32 39.52 -36.74 -18.05
CA SER A 32 38.63 -36.12 -17.08
C SER A 32 38.89 -34.61 -17.01
N LYS A 33 38.16 -33.86 -17.78
CA LYS A 33 38.05 -32.40 -17.56
C LYS A 33 36.74 -32.16 -16.82
N GLU A 34 36.86 -31.68 -15.57
CA GLU A 34 35.73 -31.17 -14.80
C GLU A 34 34.92 -30.18 -15.64
N ASP A 35 33.61 -30.32 -15.56
CA ASP A 35 32.68 -29.41 -16.24
C ASP A 35 32.94 -27.97 -15.72
N PRO A 36 33.11 -26.99 -16.62
CA PRO A 36 33.28 -25.58 -16.21
C PRO A 36 32.19 -25.06 -15.28
N LEU A 37 31.00 -25.67 -15.31
CA LEU A 37 29.88 -25.35 -14.42
C LEU A 37 30.13 -25.89 -13.01
N ASP A 38 30.64 -27.12 -12.89
CA ASP A 38 30.95 -27.72 -11.59
C ASP A 38 32.15 -27.01 -10.93
N ALA A 39 33.14 -26.59 -11.70
CA ALA A 39 34.25 -25.78 -11.20
C ALA A 39 33.77 -24.42 -10.67
N TYR A 40 32.82 -23.77 -11.36
CA TYR A 40 32.24 -22.51 -10.92
C TYR A 40 31.38 -22.67 -9.66
N MET A 41 30.57 -23.74 -9.57
CA MET A 41 29.77 -24.04 -8.38
C MET A 41 30.67 -24.33 -7.16
N ASN A 42 31.74 -25.10 -7.32
CA ASN A 42 32.72 -25.36 -6.26
C ASN A 42 33.45 -24.09 -5.79
N GLN A 43 33.68 -23.13 -6.68
CA GLN A 43 34.25 -21.83 -6.33
C GLN A 43 33.28 -21.00 -5.48
N LEU A 44 31.96 -20.95 -5.83
CA LEU A 44 30.94 -20.24 -5.08
C LEU A 44 30.72 -20.85 -3.69
N GLU A 45 30.74 -22.18 -3.57
CA GLU A 45 30.65 -22.86 -2.27
C GLU A 45 31.88 -22.58 -1.40
N GLY A 46 33.08 -22.51 -1.99
CA GLY A 46 34.30 -22.14 -1.30
C GLY A 46 34.31 -20.69 -0.80
N GLU A 47 33.73 -19.74 -1.55
CA GLU A 47 33.58 -18.35 -1.14
C GLU A 47 32.56 -18.19 -0.03
N ALA A 48 31.39 -18.86 -0.11
CA ALA A 48 30.38 -18.87 0.93
C ALA A 48 30.86 -19.48 2.26
N GLN A 49 31.78 -20.47 2.18
CA GLN A 49 32.38 -21.10 3.35
C GLN A 49 33.44 -20.20 4.01
N ARG A 50 34.18 -19.43 3.22
CA ARG A 50 35.16 -18.42 3.72
C ARG A 50 34.43 -17.25 4.41
N GLU A 51 33.30 -16.81 3.88
CA GLU A 51 32.51 -15.75 4.51
C GLU A 51 31.89 -16.21 5.86
N ARG A 52 31.46 -17.49 5.95
CA ARG A 52 30.95 -18.05 7.23
C ARG A 52 32.09 -18.15 8.26
N ASN A 53 33.29 -18.56 7.87
CA ASN A 53 34.41 -18.66 8.81
C ASN A 53 34.93 -17.28 9.25
N HIS A 54 34.90 -16.28 8.37
CA HIS A 54 35.26 -14.91 8.74
C HIS A 54 34.28 -14.26 9.73
N HIS A 55 33.03 -14.69 9.71
CA HIS A 55 32.02 -14.22 10.69
C HIS A 55 32.20 -14.88 12.07
N THR A 56 32.84 -16.04 12.13
CA THR A 56 33.09 -16.77 13.38
C THR A 56 34.34 -16.26 14.11
N GLU A 57 35.35 -15.74 13.37
CA GLU A 57 36.60 -15.24 13.96
C GLU A 57 36.52 -13.81 14.54
N VAL A 58 35.48 -13.03 14.19
CA VAL A 58 35.28 -11.64 14.68
C VAL A 58 34.53 -11.61 16.03
N LEU A 59 34.06 -12.75 16.54
CA LEU A 59 33.26 -12.84 17.78
C LEU A 59 34.05 -13.41 18.99
N THR A 60 35.38 -13.50 18.92
CA THR A 60 36.20 -13.96 20.06
C THR A 60 37.31 -12.96 20.39
N ALA A 61 36.96 -11.80 20.96
CA ALA A 61 37.88 -11.01 21.76
C ALA A 61 37.09 -10.08 22.68
N ASP A 62 37.21 -10.38 23.98
CA ASP A 62 37.01 -9.56 25.15
C ASP A 62 35.65 -8.85 25.40
N ASP A 63 34.87 -9.34 26.40
CA ASP A 63 34.86 -8.78 27.77
C ASP A 63 33.86 -9.53 28.68
N GLU A 64 34.22 -9.62 29.94
CA GLU A 64 33.64 -10.35 31.06
C GLU A 64 32.23 -9.90 31.47
N GLU A 65 31.40 -10.87 31.73
CA GLU A 65 30.22 -11.14 32.58
C GLU A 65 29.54 -10.03 33.42
N PRO A 66 28.25 -10.17 33.89
CA PRO A 66 27.68 -11.43 34.43
C PRO A 66 26.21 -11.83 34.11
N ASP A 67 26.00 -13.14 34.22
CA ASP A 67 24.81 -13.91 34.64
C ASP A 67 23.37 -13.47 34.30
N HIS A 68 22.65 -14.23 33.51
CA HIS A 68 21.52 -15.11 33.80
C HIS A 68 20.64 -15.44 32.59
N ALA A 69 20.35 -16.72 32.54
CA ALA A 69 19.26 -17.39 31.83
C ALA A 69 19.53 -17.91 30.41
N THR A 70 19.97 -19.16 30.42
CA THR A 70 19.85 -20.17 29.35
C THR A 70 18.48 -20.19 28.69
N VAL A 71 18.45 -20.02 27.37
CA VAL A 71 17.39 -20.55 26.52
C VAL A 71 18.03 -21.50 25.51
N ALA A 72 17.78 -22.79 25.75
CA ALA A 72 18.18 -23.88 24.89
C ALA A 72 17.48 -23.78 23.54
N ASN A 73 18.25 -23.82 22.47
CA ASN A 73 17.79 -24.20 21.15
C ASN A 73 17.87 -25.73 21.07
N GLU A 74 16.77 -26.41 21.24
CA GLU A 74 16.60 -27.80 20.82
C GLU A 74 15.69 -27.79 19.59
N GLU A 75 16.29 -28.06 18.44
CA GLU A 75 15.58 -28.50 17.25
C GLU A 75 15.28 -30.00 17.43
N ASP A 76 14.18 -30.31 18.13
CA ASP A 76 13.61 -31.63 18.15
C ASP A 76 12.71 -31.83 16.94
N GLU A 77 13.07 -32.71 16.02
CA GLU A 77 12.20 -33.29 15.02
C GLU A 77 11.03 -34.01 15.73
N VAL A 78 9.88 -33.34 15.75
CA VAL A 78 8.67 -33.88 16.34
C VAL A 78 7.95 -34.76 15.33
N ASP A 79 7.84 -36.03 15.64
CA ASP A 79 7.10 -37.06 14.89
C ASP A 79 5.61 -36.71 14.87
N ILE A 80 5.07 -36.37 13.70
CA ILE A 80 3.74 -35.74 13.51
C ILE A 80 2.59 -36.72 13.78
N ASP A 81 2.85 -38.01 13.76
CA ASP A 81 1.80 -39.03 13.88
C ASP A 81 1.33 -39.36 15.34
N SER A 82 1.95 -38.75 16.35
CA SER A 82 1.63 -39.00 17.77
C SER A 82 0.91 -37.86 18.50
N ILE A 83 0.60 -36.74 17.83
CA ILE A 83 0.04 -35.55 18.48
C ILE A 83 -1.48 -35.63 18.53
N ARG A 84 -2.06 -35.67 19.74
CA ARG A 84 -3.51 -35.59 19.93
C ARG A 84 -4.07 -34.24 19.50
N ALA A 85 -5.31 -34.24 18.97
CA ALA A 85 -5.99 -33.00 18.51
C ALA A 85 -6.06 -31.91 19.60
N GLU A 86 -6.05 -32.28 20.88
CA GLU A 86 -6.01 -31.36 22.02
C GLU A 86 -4.65 -30.65 22.17
N ASP A 87 -3.54 -31.32 21.83
CA ASP A 87 -2.19 -30.75 21.86
C ASP A 87 -1.98 -29.78 20.69
N ILE A 88 -2.56 -30.09 19.53
CA ILE A 88 -2.56 -29.14 18.35
C ILE A 88 -3.34 -27.90 18.72
N LEU A 89 -4.46 -28.01 19.41
CA LEU A 89 -5.23 -26.85 19.87
C LEU A 89 -4.47 -26.05 20.95
N ALA A 90 -3.74 -26.75 21.83
CA ALA A 90 -2.88 -26.13 22.84
C ALA A 90 -1.65 -25.44 22.24
N MET A 91 -1.04 -26.03 21.20
CA MET A 91 0.05 -25.40 20.44
C MET A 91 -0.43 -24.20 19.63
N ALA A 92 -1.58 -24.30 18.98
CA ALA A 92 -2.22 -23.16 18.30
C ALA A 92 -2.56 -22.03 19.29
N ASN A 93 -2.98 -22.36 20.50
CA ASN A 93 -3.20 -21.38 21.57
C ASN A 93 -1.90 -20.83 22.20
N ARG A 94 -0.79 -21.59 22.20
CA ARG A 94 0.54 -21.11 22.66
C ARG A 94 1.18 -20.18 21.63
N GLY A 95 0.99 -20.39 20.33
CA GLY A 95 1.43 -19.48 19.25
C GLY A 95 0.65 -18.17 19.22
N SER A 96 -0.54 -18.13 19.77
CA SER A 96 -1.38 -16.95 19.96
C SER A 96 -1.19 -16.35 21.37
N LYS A 97 0.04 -16.08 21.83
CA LYS A 97 0.21 -15.03 22.83
C LYS A 97 -0.39 -13.77 22.19
N LYS A 98 -1.64 -13.41 22.57
CA LYS A 98 -2.30 -12.18 22.14
C LYS A 98 -1.28 -11.06 22.31
N LYS A 99 -0.77 -10.51 21.20
CA LYS A 99 0.15 -9.38 21.22
C LYS A 99 -0.54 -8.28 22.01
N GLN A 100 -0.17 -8.13 23.28
CA GLN A 100 -0.75 -7.14 24.15
C GLN A 100 -0.09 -5.81 23.79
N LEU A 101 -0.88 -4.91 23.22
CA LEU A 101 -0.46 -3.53 23.05
C LEU A 101 -0.47 -2.83 24.41
N PRO A 102 0.46 -1.90 24.65
CA PRO A 102 0.43 -1.08 25.84
C PRO A 102 -0.90 -0.30 25.90
N THR A 103 -1.55 -0.31 27.03
CA THR A 103 -2.72 0.56 27.27
C THR A 103 -2.24 1.97 27.54
N VAL A 104 -2.82 2.97 26.88
CA VAL A 104 -2.48 4.38 27.08
C VAL A 104 -3.64 5.05 27.82
N ASP A 105 -3.33 5.61 29.01
CA ASP A 105 -4.27 6.47 29.71
C ASP A 105 -4.15 7.91 29.18
N HIS A 106 -5.02 8.28 28.26
CA HIS A 106 -5.02 9.60 27.65
C HIS A 106 -5.38 10.75 28.62
N ALA A 107 -5.99 10.45 29.75
CA ALA A 107 -6.37 11.47 30.74
C ALA A 107 -5.14 11.93 31.55
N SER A 108 -4.15 11.06 31.72
CA SER A 108 -2.92 11.36 32.45
C SER A 108 -1.87 12.10 31.61
N ILE A 109 -2.04 12.13 30.26
CA ILE A 109 -1.05 12.70 29.34
C ILE A 109 -1.44 14.13 28.96
N ARG A 110 -0.55 15.08 29.22
CA ARG A 110 -0.68 16.45 28.72
C ARG A 110 -0.13 16.54 27.31
N TYR A 111 -1.02 16.47 26.32
CA TYR A 111 -0.65 16.60 24.92
C TYR A 111 -0.31 18.04 24.53
N GLU A 112 0.71 18.21 23.68
CA GLU A 112 1.02 19.51 23.08
C GLU A 112 -0.15 19.96 22.18
N PRO A 113 -0.57 21.24 22.26
CA PRO A 113 -1.58 21.77 21.37
C PRO A 113 -1.07 21.84 19.92
N PHE A 114 -1.95 21.66 18.96
CA PHE A 114 -1.64 21.77 17.54
C PHE A 114 -2.79 22.45 16.79
N ARG A 115 -2.47 23.05 15.66
CA ARG A 115 -3.44 23.73 14.80
C ARG A 115 -4.03 22.73 13.81
N LYS A 116 -5.34 22.84 13.56
CA LYS A 116 -6.06 22.05 12.54
C LYS A 116 -6.57 22.90 11.40
N ALA A 117 -6.97 24.13 11.67
CA ALA A 117 -7.56 25.02 10.68
C ALA A 117 -6.46 25.78 9.94
N PHE A 118 -6.29 25.47 8.66
CA PHE A 118 -5.32 26.05 7.75
C PHE A 118 -5.98 26.72 6.54
N TYR A 119 -7.27 26.46 6.32
CA TYR A 119 -7.99 26.96 5.16
C TYR A 119 -8.40 28.40 5.35
N HIS A 120 -7.98 29.23 4.42
CA HIS A 120 -8.48 30.59 4.24
C HIS A 120 -9.02 30.66 2.84
N ALA A 121 -10.33 30.85 2.71
CA ALA A 121 -10.99 30.95 1.42
C ALA A 121 -10.49 32.24 0.71
N PRO A 122 -9.96 32.15 -0.53
CA PRO A 122 -9.71 33.32 -1.33
C PRO A 122 -10.99 34.13 -1.58
N GLU A 123 -10.86 35.40 -1.91
CA GLU A 123 -12.01 36.32 -2.08
C GLU A 123 -13.04 35.79 -3.09
N ASP A 124 -12.57 35.25 -4.22
CA ASP A 124 -13.40 34.65 -5.26
C ASP A 124 -14.15 33.39 -4.83
N VAL A 125 -13.68 32.68 -3.80
CA VAL A 125 -14.36 31.52 -3.21
C VAL A 125 -15.21 31.95 -2.01
N ALA A 126 -14.76 32.93 -1.23
CA ALA A 126 -15.46 33.42 -0.05
C ALA A 126 -16.79 34.14 -0.40
N THR A 127 -16.89 34.72 -1.59
CA THR A 127 -18.08 35.41 -2.10
C THR A 127 -19.14 34.48 -2.70
N ILE A 128 -18.83 33.19 -2.87
CA ILE A 128 -19.77 32.19 -3.41
C ILE A 128 -20.94 32.01 -2.43
N SER A 129 -22.16 32.24 -2.89
CA SER A 129 -23.37 31.96 -2.09
C SER A 129 -23.54 30.46 -1.89
N GLU A 130 -24.26 30.06 -0.84
CA GLU A 130 -24.54 28.62 -0.58
C GLU A 130 -25.31 27.97 -1.74
N ALA A 131 -26.22 28.68 -2.37
CA ALA A 131 -26.95 28.21 -3.55
C ALA A 131 -26.05 28.00 -4.76
N ASP A 132 -25.06 28.88 -4.97
CA ASP A 132 -24.09 28.71 -6.05
C ASP A 132 -23.07 27.61 -5.74
N ALA A 133 -22.69 27.43 -4.47
CA ALA A 133 -21.88 26.31 -4.02
C ALA A 133 -22.58 24.97 -4.25
N GLU A 134 -23.90 24.88 -4.01
CA GLU A 134 -24.70 23.68 -4.29
C GLU A 134 -24.79 23.41 -5.80
N ARG A 135 -25.01 24.40 -6.62
CA ARG A 135 -24.98 24.24 -8.09
C ARG A 135 -23.62 23.71 -8.56
N LEU A 136 -22.54 24.30 -8.03
CA LEU A 136 -21.18 23.86 -8.36
C LEU A 136 -20.93 22.42 -7.93
N ARG A 137 -21.43 21.99 -6.78
CA ARG A 137 -21.35 20.59 -6.34
C ARG A 137 -22.10 19.65 -7.26
N LEU A 138 -23.28 20.05 -7.77
CA LEU A 138 -24.02 19.26 -8.77
C LEU A 138 -23.27 19.14 -10.10
N GLU A 139 -22.61 20.22 -10.55
CA GLU A 139 -21.75 20.19 -11.75
C GLU A 139 -20.51 19.30 -11.55
N LEU A 140 -20.02 19.15 -10.32
CA LEU A 140 -18.89 18.30 -9.95
C LEU A 140 -19.33 16.85 -9.66
N ASP A 141 -19.72 16.11 -10.71
CA ASP A 141 -20.16 14.72 -10.65
C ASP A 141 -21.35 14.45 -9.68
N GLY A 142 -22.31 15.40 -9.57
CA GLY A 142 -23.47 15.24 -8.69
C GLY A 142 -23.07 15.09 -7.22
N MET A 143 -22.10 15.84 -6.77
CA MET A 143 -21.59 15.81 -5.42
C MET A 143 -22.66 16.18 -4.39
N SER A 144 -22.77 15.41 -3.32
CA SER A 144 -23.60 15.67 -2.16
C SER A 144 -22.74 15.87 -0.92
N VAL A 145 -23.03 16.91 -0.15
CA VAL A 145 -22.30 17.25 1.06
C VAL A 145 -23.24 17.33 2.25
N ARG A 146 -22.88 16.73 3.38
CA ARG A 146 -23.61 16.79 4.65
C ARG A 146 -22.69 17.32 5.73
N GLY A 147 -23.21 18.18 6.58
CA GLY A 147 -22.48 18.81 7.69
C GLY A 147 -22.73 20.30 7.73
N LYS A 148 -22.50 20.93 8.91
CA LYS A 148 -22.67 22.36 9.10
C LYS A 148 -21.43 23.13 8.61
N HIS A 149 -21.61 24.34 8.11
CA HIS A 149 -20.54 25.25 7.71
C HIS A 149 -19.51 24.59 6.75
N CYS A 150 -20.01 23.98 5.68
CA CYS A 150 -19.18 23.39 4.68
C CYS A 150 -18.53 24.47 3.81
N PRO A 151 -17.20 24.50 3.64
CA PRO A 151 -16.56 25.42 2.70
C PRO A 151 -17.08 25.21 1.28
N ALA A 152 -17.09 26.27 0.46
CA ALA A 152 -17.38 26.13 -0.95
C ALA A 152 -16.28 25.31 -1.65
N PRO A 153 -16.62 24.55 -2.71
CA PRO A 153 -15.65 23.76 -3.46
C PRO A 153 -14.70 24.68 -4.25
N ILE A 154 -13.45 24.29 -4.33
CA ILE A 154 -12.40 25.02 -5.06
C ILE A 154 -12.31 24.57 -6.50
N LYS A 155 -11.95 25.50 -7.42
CA LYS A 155 -11.78 25.21 -8.85
C LYS A 155 -10.31 25.14 -9.28
N LYS A 156 -9.40 25.74 -8.53
CA LYS A 156 -7.97 25.85 -8.85
C LYS A 156 -7.11 25.40 -7.69
N TRP A 157 -5.94 24.85 -7.96
CA TRP A 157 -4.97 24.45 -6.95
C TRP A 157 -4.50 25.62 -6.07
N THR A 158 -4.44 26.82 -6.63
CA THR A 158 -4.07 28.05 -5.89
C THR A 158 -5.09 28.40 -4.79
N HIS A 159 -6.33 27.96 -4.89
CA HIS A 159 -7.36 28.18 -3.87
C HIS A 159 -7.19 27.31 -2.62
N CYS A 160 -6.31 26.30 -2.69
CA CYS A 160 -6.06 25.41 -1.55
C CYS A 160 -5.20 26.02 -0.44
N GLY A 161 -4.56 27.16 -0.66
CA GLY A 161 -3.61 27.71 0.31
C GLY A 161 -2.36 26.85 0.51
N LEU A 162 -1.95 26.08 -0.51
CA LEU A 162 -0.75 25.24 -0.48
C LEU A 162 0.50 26.09 -0.73
N PRO A 163 1.65 25.73 -0.12
CA PRO A 163 2.91 26.40 -0.38
C PRO A 163 3.35 26.28 -1.84
N VAL A 164 4.11 27.27 -2.33
CA VAL A 164 4.56 27.36 -3.74
C VAL A 164 5.28 26.08 -4.19
N HIS A 165 6.20 25.56 -3.37
CA HIS A 165 6.93 24.34 -3.70
C HIS A 165 6.02 23.10 -3.87
N CYS A 166 4.87 23.07 -3.20
CA CYS A 166 3.86 22.03 -3.40
C CYS A 166 3.13 22.21 -4.73
N LEU A 167 2.77 23.45 -5.09
CA LEU A 167 2.16 23.78 -6.39
C LEU A 167 3.09 23.45 -7.55
N ASP A 168 4.40 23.63 -7.38
CA ASP A 168 5.41 23.23 -8.38
C ASP A 168 5.46 21.72 -8.61
N VAL A 169 5.28 20.92 -7.54
CA VAL A 169 5.16 19.45 -7.67
C VAL A 169 3.89 19.09 -8.44
N ILE A 170 2.75 19.69 -8.09
CA ILE A 170 1.46 19.49 -8.76
C ILE A 170 1.59 19.78 -10.27
N LYS A 171 2.23 20.90 -10.61
CA LYS A 171 2.47 21.29 -12.01
C LYS A 171 3.38 20.32 -12.74
N ARG A 172 4.46 19.84 -12.10
CA ARG A 172 5.38 18.84 -12.69
C ARG A 172 4.71 17.50 -12.94
N LEU A 173 3.75 17.11 -12.09
CA LEU A 173 2.96 15.89 -12.26
C LEU A 173 1.83 16.03 -13.28
N GLY A 174 1.67 17.22 -13.88
CA GLY A 174 0.67 17.47 -14.92
C GLY A 174 -0.77 17.62 -14.43
N TYR A 175 -0.98 17.83 -13.12
CA TYR A 175 -2.32 18.01 -12.57
C TYR A 175 -2.84 19.43 -12.87
N THR A 176 -3.72 19.53 -13.83
CA THR A 176 -4.24 20.83 -14.34
C THR A 176 -5.23 21.48 -13.38
N ALA A 177 -6.16 20.72 -12.81
CA ALA A 177 -7.18 21.18 -11.89
C ALA A 177 -7.49 20.09 -10.83
N PRO A 178 -8.02 20.48 -9.65
CA PRO A 178 -8.52 19.51 -8.67
C PRO A 178 -9.66 18.66 -9.24
N THR A 179 -9.66 17.38 -8.92
CA THR A 179 -10.78 16.49 -9.23
C THR A 179 -12.02 16.83 -8.37
N PRO A 180 -13.23 16.36 -8.70
CA PRO A 180 -14.42 16.66 -7.91
C PRO A 180 -14.27 16.37 -6.41
N ILE A 181 -13.73 15.21 -6.03
CA ILE A 181 -13.50 14.89 -4.61
C ILE A 181 -12.45 15.81 -3.97
N GLN A 182 -11.38 16.15 -4.69
CA GLN A 182 -10.34 17.06 -4.20
C GLN A 182 -10.88 18.47 -4.00
N SER A 183 -11.71 18.94 -4.91
CA SER A 183 -12.31 20.28 -4.88
C SER A 183 -13.06 20.57 -3.57
N GLN A 184 -13.72 19.57 -3.00
CA GLN A 184 -14.49 19.73 -1.77
C GLN A 184 -13.77 19.20 -0.53
N ALA A 185 -13.07 18.06 -0.64
CA ALA A 185 -12.43 17.41 0.50
C ALA A 185 -11.27 18.23 1.05
N MET A 186 -10.45 18.84 0.17
CA MET A 186 -9.27 19.59 0.64
C MET A 186 -9.63 20.80 1.50
N PRO A 187 -10.51 21.72 1.08
CA PRO A 187 -10.92 22.81 1.96
C PRO A 187 -11.59 22.32 3.24
N ALA A 188 -12.36 21.24 3.19
CA ALA A 188 -13.00 20.63 4.37
C ALA A 188 -11.96 20.12 5.38
N ILE A 189 -10.99 19.33 4.92
CA ILE A 189 -9.91 18.78 5.77
C ILE A 189 -9.06 19.92 6.31
N MET A 190 -8.66 20.89 5.48
CA MET A 190 -7.82 22.02 5.89
C MET A 190 -8.55 23.00 6.83
N SER A 191 -9.88 22.93 6.92
CA SER A 191 -10.67 23.63 7.95
C SER A 191 -10.60 22.94 9.33
N GLY A 192 -9.85 21.81 9.45
CA GLY A 192 -9.63 21.12 10.70
C GLY A 192 -10.74 20.15 11.10
N ARG A 193 -11.65 19.85 10.21
CA ARG A 193 -12.80 18.98 10.48
C ARG A 193 -12.49 17.52 10.19
N ASP A 194 -13.11 16.63 10.95
CA ASP A 194 -13.20 15.22 10.58
C ASP A 194 -14.05 15.06 9.34
N MET A 195 -13.67 14.12 8.46
CA MET A 195 -14.34 13.99 7.17
C MET A 195 -14.52 12.52 6.77
N ILE A 196 -15.66 12.27 6.13
CA ILE A 196 -15.96 11.03 5.40
C ILE A 196 -16.05 11.40 3.92
N GLY A 197 -15.16 10.82 3.11
CA GLY A 197 -15.15 10.97 1.66
C GLY A 197 -15.57 9.68 0.96
N VAL A 198 -16.69 9.72 0.23
CA VAL A 198 -17.15 8.57 -0.56
C VAL A 198 -17.01 8.91 -2.04
N ALA A 199 -16.13 8.19 -2.74
CA ALA A 199 -15.89 8.40 -4.15
C ALA A 199 -15.29 7.15 -4.79
N LYS A 200 -15.56 6.93 -6.09
CA LYS A 200 -15.05 5.78 -6.86
C LYS A 200 -13.50 5.69 -6.80
N THR A 201 -12.96 4.51 -7.06
CA THR A 201 -11.51 4.33 -7.24
C THR A 201 -11.03 5.17 -8.43
N GLY A 202 -9.80 5.68 -8.37
CA GLY A 202 -9.24 6.54 -9.41
C GLY A 202 -9.79 7.98 -9.43
N SER A 203 -10.66 8.38 -8.51
CA SER A 203 -11.17 9.75 -8.43
C SER A 203 -10.19 10.79 -7.84
N GLY A 204 -9.00 10.37 -7.41
CA GLY A 204 -7.99 11.26 -6.84
C GLY A 204 -8.06 11.42 -5.32
N LYS A 205 -8.68 10.48 -4.59
CA LYS A 205 -8.79 10.48 -3.12
C LYS A 205 -7.44 10.63 -2.43
N THR A 206 -6.40 9.96 -2.94
CA THR A 206 -5.05 9.98 -2.35
C THR A 206 -4.51 11.39 -2.18
N MET A 207 -4.55 12.21 -3.21
CA MET A 207 -4.10 13.61 -3.11
C MET A 207 -5.01 14.46 -2.23
N ALA A 208 -6.30 14.15 -2.17
CA ALA A 208 -7.26 14.89 -1.34
C ALA A 208 -6.93 14.84 0.16
N PHE A 209 -6.31 13.76 0.65
CA PHE A 209 -5.85 13.68 2.04
C PHE A 209 -4.35 13.92 2.23
N LEU A 210 -3.49 13.60 1.25
CA LEU A 210 -2.04 13.79 1.38
C LEU A 210 -1.65 15.27 1.43
N LEU A 211 -2.21 16.10 0.56
CA LEU A 211 -1.84 17.52 0.50
C LEU A 211 -2.18 18.28 1.80
N PRO A 212 -3.39 18.15 2.37
CA PRO A 212 -3.70 18.66 3.70
C PRO A 212 -2.81 18.07 4.80
N MET A 213 -2.51 16.76 4.74
CA MET A 213 -1.63 16.11 5.70
C MET A 213 -0.26 16.76 5.75
N PHE A 214 0.38 16.98 4.60
CA PHE A 214 1.70 17.62 4.56
C PHE A 214 1.67 19.03 5.17
N ARG A 215 0.62 19.80 4.90
CA ARG A 215 0.45 21.12 5.51
C ARG A 215 0.28 21.02 7.02
N HIS A 216 -0.50 20.06 7.49
CA HIS A 216 -0.75 19.79 8.91
C HIS A 216 0.52 19.34 9.65
N VAL A 217 1.28 18.42 9.05
CA VAL A 217 2.54 17.92 9.63
C VAL A 217 3.60 19.02 9.70
N LYS A 218 3.73 19.82 8.64
CA LYS A 218 4.76 20.88 8.57
C LYS A 218 4.54 22.03 9.55
N ASP A 219 3.34 22.22 10.05
CA ASP A 219 3.02 23.26 11.03
C ASP A 219 3.46 22.88 12.45
N GLN A 220 3.74 21.61 12.70
CA GLN A 220 4.17 21.10 13.98
C GLN A 220 5.70 21.04 14.07
N ARG A 221 6.22 20.99 15.31
CA ARG A 221 7.66 20.80 15.50
C ARG A 221 8.14 19.47 14.92
N PRO A 222 9.40 19.37 14.52
CA PRO A 222 9.99 18.12 14.08
C PRO A 222 9.84 17.01 15.12
N VAL A 223 9.80 15.76 14.64
CA VAL A 223 9.72 14.56 15.48
C VAL A 223 11.10 14.31 16.11
N GLU A 224 11.12 14.04 17.40
CA GLU A 224 12.30 13.57 18.13
C GLU A 224 12.39 12.05 18.16
N PRO A 225 13.59 11.46 18.36
CA PRO A 225 13.74 10.02 18.47
C PRO A 225 12.83 9.41 19.54
N GLY A 226 12.04 8.40 19.16
CA GLY A 226 11.14 7.71 20.08
C GLY A 226 9.73 8.29 20.23
N GLU A 227 9.44 9.48 19.67
CA GLU A 227 8.12 10.11 19.80
C GLU A 227 7.02 9.49 18.91
N GLY A 228 7.40 8.81 17.85
CA GLY A 228 6.47 8.29 16.84
C GLY A 228 6.01 9.35 15.81
N PRO A 229 5.22 8.94 14.80
CA PRO A 229 4.83 9.81 13.69
C PRO A 229 3.76 10.83 14.08
N ILE A 230 3.66 11.91 13.31
CA ILE A 230 2.61 12.94 13.42
C ILE A 230 1.36 12.53 12.64
N ALA A 231 1.56 11.82 11.52
CA ALA A 231 0.46 11.35 10.68
C ALA A 231 0.53 9.84 10.45
N LEU A 232 -0.64 9.19 10.47
CA LEU A 232 -0.81 7.78 10.17
C LEU A 232 -1.86 7.60 9.08
N ILE A 233 -1.52 6.86 8.04
CA ILE A 233 -2.42 6.45 6.98
C ILE A 233 -2.56 4.93 7.06
N MET A 234 -3.76 4.42 7.28
CA MET A 234 -4.05 2.98 7.27
C MET A 234 -4.78 2.58 6.00
N THR A 235 -4.40 1.44 5.44
CA THR A 235 -4.92 0.89 4.19
C THR A 235 -5.00 -0.64 4.26
N PRO A 236 -5.97 -1.29 3.58
CA PRO A 236 -6.20 -2.72 3.71
C PRO A 236 -5.09 -3.59 3.12
N THR A 237 -4.42 -3.16 2.07
CA THR A 237 -3.49 -3.98 1.30
C THR A 237 -2.08 -3.40 1.25
N ARG A 238 -1.11 -4.30 1.05
CA ARG A 238 0.32 -3.96 0.94
C ARG A 238 0.58 -3.09 -0.28
N GLU A 239 -0.03 -3.45 -1.38
CA GLU A 239 0.11 -2.80 -2.67
C GLU A 239 -0.39 -1.37 -2.62
N LEU A 240 -1.54 -1.15 -1.98
CA LEU A 240 -2.09 0.20 -1.79
C LEU A 240 -1.21 1.04 -0.85
N ALA A 241 -0.65 0.43 0.21
CA ALA A 241 0.30 1.11 1.09
C ALA A 241 1.52 1.61 0.31
N VAL A 242 2.11 0.76 -0.53
CA VAL A 242 3.26 1.10 -1.37
C VAL A 242 2.88 2.17 -2.40
N GLN A 243 1.70 2.08 -3.01
CA GLN A 243 1.20 3.08 -3.96
C GLN A 243 1.05 4.45 -3.31
N ILE A 244 0.32 4.54 -2.19
CA ILE A 244 0.13 5.79 -1.45
C ILE A 244 1.47 6.38 -1.03
N PHE A 245 2.39 5.54 -0.55
CA PHE A 245 3.72 5.99 -0.14
C PHE A 245 4.52 6.53 -1.32
N ARG A 246 4.45 5.87 -2.50
CA ARG A 246 5.09 6.36 -3.74
C ARG A 246 4.51 7.71 -4.17
N ASP A 247 3.19 7.85 -4.15
CA ASP A 247 2.50 9.08 -4.50
C ASP A 247 2.82 10.22 -3.53
N ALA A 248 3.08 9.90 -2.26
CA ALA A 248 3.47 10.85 -1.23
C ALA A 248 4.91 11.39 -1.40
N GLN A 249 5.84 10.60 -1.96
CA GLN A 249 7.27 10.89 -1.99
C GLN A 249 7.66 12.23 -2.65
N PRO A 250 7.11 12.62 -3.82
CA PRO A 250 7.44 13.90 -4.43
C PRO A 250 7.10 15.10 -3.54
N PHE A 251 5.98 15.01 -2.84
CA PHE A 251 5.51 16.05 -1.92
C PHE A 251 6.29 16.03 -0.60
N ALA A 252 6.52 14.85 -0.02
CA ALA A 252 7.32 14.70 1.19
C ALA A 252 8.71 15.34 1.02
N ARG A 253 9.37 15.10 -0.11
CA ARG A 253 10.66 15.74 -0.44
C ARG A 253 10.53 17.26 -0.53
N ALA A 254 9.47 17.79 -1.15
CA ALA A 254 9.25 19.22 -1.28
C ALA A 254 9.02 19.88 0.10
N PHE A 255 8.38 19.18 1.05
CA PHE A 255 8.19 19.67 2.42
C PHE A 255 9.38 19.39 3.34
N GLY A 256 10.37 18.60 2.91
CA GLY A 256 11.49 18.16 3.74
C GLY A 256 11.05 17.22 4.86
N LEU A 257 10.07 16.35 4.58
CA LEU A 257 9.50 15.37 5.51
C LEU A 257 9.92 13.95 5.13
N ARG A 258 10.05 13.09 6.11
CA ARG A 258 10.35 11.66 5.95
C ARG A 258 9.14 10.83 6.31
N GLY A 259 8.90 9.79 5.53
CA GLY A 259 7.86 8.81 5.81
C GLY A 259 8.39 7.40 5.81
N ALA A 260 7.62 6.48 6.38
CA ALA A 260 7.86 5.04 6.30
C ALA A 260 6.64 4.33 5.74
N CYS A 261 6.89 3.22 5.04
CA CYS A 261 5.85 2.33 4.53
C CYS A 261 5.92 0.99 5.26
N VAL A 262 4.83 0.61 5.93
CA VAL A 262 4.78 -0.48 6.90
C VAL A 262 3.72 -1.51 6.50
N TYR A 263 4.14 -2.68 6.03
CA TYR A 263 3.23 -3.73 5.56
C TYR A 263 3.79 -5.13 5.80
N GLY A 264 2.92 -6.15 5.87
CA GLY A 264 3.30 -7.53 6.08
C GLY A 264 3.95 -8.20 4.86
N GLY A 265 4.65 -9.32 5.05
CA GLY A 265 5.26 -10.12 3.98
C GLY A 265 6.68 -9.74 3.62
N THR A 266 7.30 -8.82 4.37
CA THR A 266 8.73 -8.48 4.32
C THR A 266 9.31 -8.60 5.73
N PRO A 267 10.63 -8.76 5.89
CA PRO A 267 11.27 -8.83 7.21
C PRO A 267 10.89 -7.61 8.07
N ILE A 268 10.50 -7.85 9.32
CA ILE A 268 10.12 -6.76 10.24
C ILE A 268 11.33 -5.91 10.65
N SER A 269 12.53 -6.50 10.67
CA SER A 269 13.78 -5.84 11.06
C SER A 269 14.08 -4.61 10.21
N GLU A 270 13.88 -4.68 8.90
CA GLU A 270 14.07 -3.54 8.00
C GLU A 270 13.13 -2.38 8.33
N GLN A 271 11.86 -2.71 8.59
CA GLN A 271 10.87 -1.70 8.93
C GLN A 271 11.10 -1.09 10.32
N ILE A 272 11.62 -1.88 11.28
CA ILE A 272 12.07 -1.36 12.57
C ILE A 272 13.21 -0.36 12.37
N ALA A 273 14.19 -0.69 11.51
CA ALA A 273 15.31 0.20 11.22
C ALA A 273 14.83 1.52 10.57
N GLU A 274 13.85 1.47 9.65
CA GLU A 274 13.25 2.67 9.06
C GLU A 274 12.50 3.51 10.11
N MET A 275 11.72 2.89 10.99
CA MET A 275 10.98 3.60 12.04
C MET A 275 11.88 4.28 13.07
N LYS A 276 13.10 3.75 13.29
CA LYS A 276 14.10 4.37 14.18
C LYS A 276 14.72 5.66 13.60
N LYS A 277 14.60 5.90 12.29
CA LYS A 277 15.17 7.08 11.62
C LYS A 277 14.39 8.38 11.84
N THR A 278 13.47 8.44 12.75
CA THR A 278 12.53 9.55 12.93
C THR A 278 11.70 9.84 11.67
N VAL A 279 10.46 9.46 11.67
CA VAL A 279 9.54 9.65 10.54
C VAL A 279 8.35 10.49 10.97
N GLU A 280 7.98 11.44 10.13
CA GLU A 280 6.85 12.33 10.39
C GLU A 280 5.52 11.72 10.00
N PHE A 281 5.48 10.83 8.99
CA PHE A 281 4.26 10.14 8.59
C PHE A 281 4.52 8.66 8.28
N VAL A 282 3.51 7.84 8.50
CA VAL A 282 3.56 6.40 8.24
C VAL A 282 2.37 5.99 7.39
N VAL A 283 2.62 5.20 6.35
CA VAL A 283 1.59 4.48 5.58
C VAL A 283 1.66 3.02 5.98
N ALA A 284 0.57 2.46 6.51
CA ALA A 284 0.61 1.15 7.14
C ALA A 284 -0.58 0.25 6.79
N THR A 285 -0.35 -1.07 6.78
CA THR A 285 -1.42 -2.05 6.95
C THR A 285 -1.63 -2.34 8.44
N PRO A 286 -2.89 -2.51 8.92
CA PRO A 286 -3.20 -2.57 10.35
C PRO A 286 -2.42 -3.66 11.11
N GLY A 287 -2.32 -4.88 10.55
CA GLY A 287 -1.63 -6.00 11.20
C GLY A 287 -0.16 -5.72 11.47
N ARG A 288 0.60 -5.25 10.47
CA ARG A 288 2.02 -4.94 10.61
C ARG A 288 2.25 -3.72 11.53
N MET A 289 1.33 -2.76 11.55
CA MET A 289 1.42 -1.65 12.48
C MET A 289 1.34 -2.13 13.93
N ILE A 290 0.45 -3.09 14.24
CA ILE A 290 0.38 -3.75 15.56
C ILE A 290 1.68 -4.49 15.87
N ASP A 291 2.25 -5.20 14.88
CA ASP A 291 3.51 -5.90 15.07
C ASP A 291 4.63 -4.95 15.51
N LEU A 292 4.75 -3.79 14.87
CA LEU A 292 5.74 -2.78 15.23
C LEU A 292 5.46 -2.12 16.58
N LEU A 293 4.20 -1.87 16.91
CA LEU A 293 3.79 -1.31 18.20
C LEU A 293 4.06 -2.27 19.37
N SER A 294 4.04 -3.57 19.11
CA SER A 294 4.36 -4.60 20.11
C SER A 294 5.83 -5.03 20.10
N ALA A 295 6.59 -4.69 19.06
CA ALA A 295 7.99 -5.08 18.93
C ALA A 295 8.86 -4.41 20.02
N ASN A 296 9.86 -5.15 20.51
CA ASN A 296 10.77 -4.70 21.58
C ASN A 296 10.02 -4.10 22.79
N SER A 297 8.94 -4.77 23.20
CA SER A 297 8.10 -4.30 24.33
C SER A 297 7.55 -2.88 24.15
N GLY A 298 7.20 -2.50 22.92
CA GLY A 298 6.65 -1.19 22.60
C GLY A 298 7.67 -0.05 22.44
N ARG A 299 8.97 -0.38 22.36
CA ARG A 299 10.06 0.62 22.26
C ARG A 299 10.40 1.04 20.83
N VAL A 300 9.78 0.44 19.80
CA VAL A 300 10.08 0.78 18.41
C VAL A 300 9.43 2.09 18.00
N THR A 301 8.17 2.26 18.32
CA THR A 301 7.38 3.45 18.01
C THR A 301 6.13 3.52 18.91
N ASN A 302 5.52 4.68 18.98
CA ASN A 302 4.23 4.88 19.65
C ASN A 302 3.31 5.78 18.81
N MET A 303 2.05 5.95 19.23
CA MET A 303 1.04 6.72 18.49
C MET A 303 0.66 8.05 19.19
N GLN A 304 1.38 8.46 20.24
CA GLN A 304 0.99 9.61 21.06
C GLN A 304 1.10 10.94 20.31
N ARG A 305 2.02 11.03 19.32
CA ARG A 305 2.20 12.21 18.47
C ARG A 305 1.26 12.26 17.27
N VAL A 306 0.49 11.20 17.01
CA VAL A 306 -0.41 11.16 15.84
C VAL A 306 -1.56 12.13 16.04
N THR A 307 -1.54 13.22 15.28
CA THR A 307 -2.56 14.27 15.26
C THR A 307 -3.43 14.21 14.01
N TYR A 308 -2.99 13.48 12.97
CA TYR A 308 -3.68 13.31 11.71
C TYR A 308 -3.77 11.83 11.34
N LEU A 309 -4.98 11.32 11.21
CA LEU A 309 -5.26 9.92 10.88
C LEU A 309 -6.06 9.82 9.61
N VAL A 310 -5.64 8.96 8.69
CA VAL A 310 -6.38 8.61 7.48
C VAL A 310 -6.70 7.11 7.48
N LEU A 311 -7.94 6.80 7.13
CA LEU A 311 -8.39 5.45 6.82
C LEU A 311 -8.78 5.44 5.33
N ASP A 312 -7.96 4.84 4.48
CA ASP A 312 -8.26 4.72 3.04
C ASP A 312 -8.75 3.33 2.69
N GLU A 313 -9.71 3.22 1.76
CA GLU A 313 -10.48 2.01 1.48
C GLU A 313 -11.04 1.36 2.76
N ALA A 314 -11.69 2.16 3.59
CA ALA A 314 -12.18 1.72 4.89
C ALA A 314 -13.18 0.57 4.77
N ASP A 315 -14.07 0.57 3.76
CA ASP A 315 -14.97 -0.53 3.43
C ASP A 315 -14.21 -1.86 3.29
N ARG A 316 -13.12 -1.85 2.55
CA ARG A 316 -12.30 -3.03 2.33
C ARG A 316 -11.54 -3.49 3.58
N MET A 317 -11.12 -2.55 4.44
CA MET A 317 -10.53 -2.90 5.73
C MET A 317 -11.51 -3.68 6.62
N PHE A 318 -12.79 -3.30 6.58
CA PHE A 318 -13.82 -3.99 7.35
C PHE A 318 -14.20 -5.34 6.75
N ASP A 319 -14.36 -5.41 5.43
CA ASP A 319 -14.62 -6.67 4.72
C ASP A 319 -13.52 -7.73 5.00
N LEU A 320 -12.27 -7.29 5.14
CA LEU A 320 -11.13 -8.14 5.50
C LEU A 320 -10.98 -8.40 7.01
N GLY A 321 -11.90 -7.91 7.83
CA GLY A 321 -11.90 -8.16 9.28
C GLY A 321 -10.82 -7.40 10.06
N PHE A 322 -10.29 -6.31 9.54
CA PHE A 322 -9.29 -5.49 10.24
C PHE A 322 -9.87 -4.54 11.29
N GLU A 323 -11.20 -4.51 11.47
CA GLU A 323 -11.84 -3.65 12.48
C GLU A 323 -11.19 -3.73 13.86
N PRO A 324 -10.96 -4.93 14.46
CA PRO A 324 -10.36 -5.03 15.78
C PRO A 324 -8.95 -4.44 15.86
N GLN A 325 -8.16 -4.61 14.79
CA GLN A 325 -6.80 -4.06 14.72
C GLN A 325 -6.83 -2.54 14.61
N VAL A 326 -7.68 -2.00 13.75
CA VAL A 326 -7.88 -0.57 13.58
C VAL A 326 -8.31 0.05 14.91
N MET A 327 -9.31 -0.52 15.59
CA MET A 327 -9.79 -0.01 16.88
C MET A 327 -8.71 -0.04 17.97
N LYS A 328 -7.85 -1.07 18.01
CA LYS A 328 -6.72 -1.14 18.93
C LYS A 328 -5.71 -0.01 18.67
N ILE A 329 -5.38 0.25 17.41
CA ILE A 329 -4.46 1.33 17.04
C ILE A 329 -5.09 2.70 17.39
N LEU A 330 -6.38 2.89 17.08
CA LEU A 330 -7.09 4.13 17.44
C LEU A 330 -7.06 4.42 18.95
N GLY A 331 -7.15 3.38 19.78
CA GLY A 331 -7.05 3.49 21.23
C GLY A 331 -5.70 3.98 21.73
N LEU A 332 -4.66 3.91 20.92
CA LEU A 332 -3.31 4.42 21.26
C LEU A 332 -3.07 5.86 20.76
N ILE A 333 -3.92 6.35 19.88
CA ILE A 333 -3.79 7.68 19.29
C ILE A 333 -4.52 8.70 20.17
N ARG A 334 -3.88 9.87 20.36
CA ARG A 334 -4.44 10.97 21.14
C ARG A 334 -5.86 11.31 20.73
N PRO A 335 -6.69 11.66 21.71
CA PRO A 335 -8.12 11.86 21.48
C PRO A 335 -8.47 13.08 20.62
N ASP A 336 -7.72 14.13 20.59
CA ASP A 336 -7.99 15.38 19.86
C ASP A 336 -7.47 15.40 18.41
N ARG A 337 -7.02 14.23 17.88
CA ARG A 337 -6.60 14.07 16.47
C ARG A 337 -7.65 14.54 15.48
N GLN A 338 -7.26 14.80 14.25
CA GLN A 338 -8.15 14.90 13.09
C GLN A 338 -8.20 13.55 12.38
N THR A 339 -9.40 13.08 12.05
CA THR A 339 -9.61 11.79 11.39
C THR A 339 -10.30 11.99 10.04
N VAL A 340 -9.73 11.41 9.00
CA VAL A 340 -10.23 11.45 7.63
C VAL A 340 -10.45 10.03 7.15
N LEU A 341 -11.65 9.71 6.70
CA LEU A 341 -12.03 8.40 6.22
C LEU A 341 -12.40 8.48 4.74
N PHE A 342 -11.76 7.67 3.92
CA PHE A 342 -12.12 7.52 2.51
C PHE A 342 -12.59 6.09 2.22
N SER A 343 -13.60 5.99 1.34
CA SER A 343 -14.18 4.72 0.93
C SER A 343 -14.74 4.80 -0.49
N ALA A 344 -14.88 3.66 -1.15
CA ALA A 344 -15.64 3.56 -2.40
C ALA A 344 -17.12 3.33 -2.14
N THR A 345 -17.45 2.61 -1.06
CA THR A 345 -18.82 2.30 -0.65
C THR A 345 -19.04 2.72 0.81
N PHE A 346 -20.29 2.99 1.17
CA PHE A 346 -20.62 3.41 2.54
C PHE A 346 -21.93 2.76 3.01
N PRO A 347 -21.91 1.44 3.28
CA PRO A 347 -23.08 0.72 3.78
C PRO A 347 -23.37 1.08 5.26
N LYS A 348 -24.62 0.86 5.70
CA LYS A 348 -25.05 1.19 7.06
C LYS A 348 -24.18 0.65 8.21
N PRO A 349 -23.68 -0.60 8.18
CA PRO A 349 -22.77 -1.10 9.22
C PRO A 349 -21.50 -0.26 9.34
N MET A 350 -20.92 0.13 8.20
CA MET A 350 -19.73 0.97 8.16
C MET A 350 -20.02 2.39 8.64
N GLU A 351 -21.18 2.95 8.35
CA GLU A 351 -21.60 4.26 8.87
C GLU A 351 -21.63 4.26 10.41
N SER A 352 -22.21 3.22 11.03
CA SER A 352 -22.23 3.06 12.48
C SER A 352 -20.83 3.00 13.08
N LEU A 353 -19.90 2.34 12.40
CA LEU A 353 -18.52 2.20 12.84
C LEU A 353 -17.73 3.49 12.64
N ALA A 354 -17.90 4.15 11.50
CA ALA A 354 -17.28 5.45 11.23
C ALA A 354 -17.66 6.48 12.30
N ARG A 355 -18.91 6.49 12.75
CA ARG A 355 -19.39 7.36 13.85
C ARG A 355 -18.70 7.08 15.20
N LYS A 356 -18.19 5.87 15.44
CA LYS A 356 -17.41 5.54 16.65
C LYS A 356 -15.96 6.03 16.55
N MET A 357 -15.41 6.12 15.34
CA MET A 357 -14.01 6.51 15.09
C MET A 357 -13.83 8.00 14.90
N LEU A 358 -14.81 8.65 14.27
CA LEU A 358 -14.83 10.07 13.99
C LEU A 358 -15.44 10.80 15.18
N ARG A 359 -15.02 12.04 15.37
CA ARG A 359 -15.52 12.91 16.43
C ARG A 359 -16.51 13.91 15.81
N HIS A 360 -17.42 14.40 16.66
CA HIS A 360 -18.27 15.55 16.43
C HIS A 360 -18.69 15.81 14.97
N GLU A 361 -19.86 15.36 14.58
CA GLU A 361 -20.52 15.70 13.32
C GLU A 361 -19.52 15.83 12.14
N PRO A 362 -18.95 14.70 11.64
CA PRO A 362 -18.00 14.74 10.55
C PRO A 362 -18.67 15.31 9.30
N MET A 363 -17.87 15.94 8.44
CA MET A 363 -18.33 16.35 7.13
C MET A 363 -18.37 15.14 6.21
N GLU A 364 -19.53 14.86 5.60
CA GLU A 364 -19.64 13.80 4.59
C GLU A 364 -19.62 14.43 3.19
N VAL A 365 -18.72 13.96 2.36
CA VAL A 365 -18.59 14.34 0.95
C VAL A 365 -18.77 13.10 0.08
N ILE A 366 -19.84 13.07 -0.71
CA ILE A 366 -20.16 11.94 -1.59
C ILE A 366 -20.10 12.45 -3.03
N VAL A 367 -19.24 11.86 -3.85
CA VAL A 367 -19.07 12.20 -5.26
C VAL A 367 -19.54 11.05 -6.14
N GLY A 368 -20.46 11.34 -7.05
CA GLY A 368 -21.12 10.35 -7.91
C GLY A 368 -22.21 9.56 -7.19
N GLY A 369 -22.89 8.67 -7.91
CA GLY A 369 -23.89 7.76 -7.35
C GLY A 369 -23.23 6.69 -6.48
N ARG A 370 -23.92 6.27 -5.40
CA ARG A 370 -23.46 5.12 -4.60
C ARG A 370 -23.53 3.85 -5.44
N SER A 371 -22.39 3.14 -5.55
CA SER A 371 -22.32 1.82 -6.23
C SER A 371 -22.75 1.83 -7.71
N VAL A 372 -22.54 2.93 -8.43
CA VAL A 372 -22.84 3.01 -9.86
C VAL A 372 -21.59 2.65 -10.66
N VAL A 373 -21.72 1.72 -11.58
CA VAL A 373 -20.65 1.39 -12.54
C VAL A 373 -20.45 2.57 -13.48
N ALA A 374 -19.19 2.89 -13.79
CA ALA A 374 -18.86 3.97 -14.70
C ALA A 374 -19.52 3.73 -16.08
N PRO A 375 -20.11 4.75 -16.72
CA PRO A 375 -20.85 4.59 -17.98
C PRO A 375 -20.01 4.01 -19.12
N GLU A 376 -18.70 4.19 -19.06
CA GLU A 376 -17.73 3.70 -20.05
C GLU A 376 -17.53 2.19 -19.97
N ILE A 377 -17.95 1.54 -18.89
CA ILE A 377 -17.76 0.10 -18.67
C ILE A 377 -18.94 -0.66 -19.29
N ARG A 378 -18.66 -1.36 -20.40
CA ARG A 378 -19.61 -2.30 -20.99
C ARG A 378 -19.63 -3.59 -20.19
N GLN A 379 -20.78 -3.94 -19.62
CA GLN A 379 -20.99 -5.19 -18.90
C GLN A 379 -21.71 -6.21 -19.79
N VAL A 380 -21.19 -7.44 -19.84
CA VAL A 380 -21.81 -8.58 -20.55
C VAL A 380 -21.91 -9.74 -19.57
N VAL A 381 -23.12 -10.25 -19.36
CA VAL A 381 -23.39 -11.41 -18.50
C VAL A 381 -23.77 -12.60 -19.37
N GLU A 382 -23.03 -13.70 -19.24
CA GLU A 382 -23.32 -14.96 -19.90
C GLU A 382 -23.51 -16.08 -18.87
N VAL A 383 -24.67 -16.69 -18.81
CA VAL A 383 -24.91 -17.88 -17.98
C VAL A 383 -24.54 -19.12 -18.78
N ARG A 384 -23.60 -19.91 -18.27
CA ARG A 384 -23.04 -21.07 -18.98
C ARG A 384 -22.74 -22.21 -18.01
N ASP A 385 -22.78 -23.45 -18.54
CA ASP A 385 -22.26 -24.61 -17.85
C ASP A 385 -20.75 -24.50 -17.63
N GLU A 386 -20.26 -25.01 -16.49
CA GLU A 386 -18.86 -24.92 -16.09
C GLU A 386 -17.92 -25.50 -17.16
N SER A 387 -18.30 -26.63 -17.77
CA SER A 387 -17.53 -27.31 -18.83
C SER A 387 -17.30 -26.44 -20.07
N THR A 388 -18.16 -25.46 -20.33
CA THR A 388 -18.11 -24.59 -21.52
C THR A 388 -17.40 -23.26 -21.29
N LYS A 389 -17.17 -22.88 -20.02
CA LYS A 389 -16.60 -21.58 -19.65
C LYS A 389 -15.21 -21.38 -20.22
N PHE A 390 -14.35 -22.38 -20.10
CA PHE A 390 -12.96 -22.29 -20.58
C PHE A 390 -12.89 -22.11 -22.10
N HIS A 391 -13.71 -22.86 -22.86
CA HIS A 391 -13.77 -22.68 -24.32
C HIS A 391 -14.26 -21.27 -24.69
N ARG A 392 -15.26 -20.76 -23.98
CA ARG A 392 -15.75 -19.39 -24.22
C ARG A 392 -14.70 -18.34 -23.92
N LEU A 393 -13.90 -18.54 -22.84
CA LEU A 393 -12.78 -17.66 -22.52
C LEU A 393 -11.77 -17.59 -23.67
N LEU A 394 -11.40 -18.74 -24.25
CA LEU A 394 -10.48 -18.77 -25.41
C LEU A 394 -11.05 -18.00 -26.62
N VAL A 395 -12.35 -18.11 -26.88
CA VAL A 395 -13.00 -17.36 -27.97
C VAL A 395 -12.93 -15.85 -27.68
N ILE A 396 -13.18 -15.42 -26.45
CA ILE A 396 -13.10 -14.00 -26.07
C ILE A 396 -11.66 -13.48 -26.21
N LEU A 397 -10.67 -14.23 -25.70
CA LEU A 397 -9.27 -13.86 -25.79
C LEU A 397 -8.81 -13.79 -27.27
N GLY A 398 -9.20 -14.78 -28.09
CA GLY A 398 -8.90 -14.78 -29.53
C GLY A 398 -9.47 -13.57 -30.26
N GLN A 399 -10.71 -13.19 -29.97
CA GLN A 399 -11.32 -11.99 -30.52
C GLN A 399 -10.64 -10.69 -30.08
N LEU A 400 -10.27 -10.60 -28.79
CA LEU A 400 -9.57 -9.42 -28.25
C LEU A 400 -8.19 -9.25 -28.90
N TYR A 401 -7.39 -10.31 -28.96
CA TYR A 401 -6.05 -10.25 -29.54
C TYR A 401 -6.06 -10.10 -31.06
N HIS A 402 -7.11 -10.55 -31.73
CA HIS A 402 -7.29 -10.28 -33.18
C HIS A 402 -7.50 -8.79 -33.45
N ASN A 403 -8.25 -8.11 -32.59
CA ASN A 403 -8.56 -6.69 -32.71
C ASN A 403 -7.45 -5.77 -32.19
N ASP A 404 -6.79 -6.16 -31.10
CA ASP A 404 -5.69 -5.42 -30.46
C ASP A 404 -4.68 -6.42 -29.88
N GLN A 405 -3.52 -6.54 -30.52
CA GLN A 405 -2.46 -7.46 -30.09
C GLN A 405 -1.83 -7.06 -28.75
N ASP A 406 -1.98 -5.81 -28.34
CA ASP A 406 -1.52 -5.30 -27.06
C ASP A 406 -2.61 -5.32 -25.97
N ALA A 407 -3.80 -5.88 -26.27
CA ALA A 407 -4.89 -5.94 -25.31
C ALA A 407 -4.49 -6.74 -24.07
N ARG A 408 -4.84 -6.21 -22.90
CA ARG A 408 -4.59 -6.85 -21.60
C ARG A 408 -5.91 -7.32 -21.02
N THR A 409 -5.92 -8.54 -20.51
CA THR A 409 -7.10 -9.16 -19.90
C THR A 409 -6.82 -9.51 -18.45
N LEU A 410 -7.71 -9.10 -17.55
CA LEU A 410 -7.69 -9.48 -16.15
C LEU A 410 -8.83 -10.49 -15.91
N ILE A 411 -8.48 -11.69 -15.44
CA ILE A 411 -9.42 -12.80 -15.21
C ILE A 411 -9.51 -13.05 -13.70
N PHE A 412 -10.71 -12.94 -13.13
CA PHE A 412 -10.96 -13.25 -11.73
C PHE A 412 -11.49 -14.68 -11.59
N VAL A 413 -10.95 -15.42 -10.63
CA VAL A 413 -11.39 -16.76 -10.23
C VAL A 413 -11.55 -16.85 -8.71
N GLU A 414 -12.34 -17.80 -8.23
CA GLU A 414 -12.71 -17.87 -6.82
C GLU A 414 -11.58 -18.39 -5.91
N ARG A 415 -10.70 -19.29 -6.41
CA ARG A 415 -9.69 -19.97 -5.62
C ARG A 415 -8.30 -19.82 -6.19
N GLN A 416 -7.30 -19.94 -5.31
CA GLN A 416 -5.88 -19.80 -5.65
C GLN A 416 -5.41 -20.93 -6.59
N ASP A 417 -5.79 -22.16 -6.29
CA ASP A 417 -5.50 -23.33 -7.13
C ASP A 417 -6.13 -23.23 -8.51
N ALA A 418 -7.35 -22.67 -8.60
CA ALA A 418 -8.01 -22.41 -9.86
C ALA A 418 -7.27 -21.33 -10.69
N ALA A 419 -6.66 -20.34 -10.05
CA ALA A 419 -5.85 -19.33 -10.74
C ALA A 419 -4.60 -19.94 -11.36
N ASP A 420 -3.87 -20.77 -10.61
CA ASP A 420 -2.68 -21.46 -11.12
C ASP A 420 -3.04 -22.48 -12.21
N GLY A 421 -4.10 -23.25 -12.03
CA GLY A 421 -4.60 -24.19 -13.03
C GLY A 421 -4.98 -23.50 -14.35
N LEU A 422 -5.72 -22.39 -14.26
CA LEU A 422 -6.12 -21.61 -15.43
C LEU A 422 -4.90 -21.00 -16.14
N MET A 423 -3.93 -20.48 -15.39
CA MET A 423 -2.66 -19.98 -15.94
C MET A 423 -1.96 -21.05 -16.78
N HIS A 424 -1.77 -22.26 -16.22
CA HIS A 424 -1.12 -23.37 -16.93
C HIS A 424 -1.87 -23.76 -18.20
N GLU A 425 -3.20 -23.82 -18.16
CA GLU A 425 -4.03 -24.16 -19.32
C GLU A 425 -3.97 -23.10 -20.43
N LEU A 426 -3.89 -21.81 -20.05
CA LEU A 426 -3.72 -20.72 -21.03
C LEU A 426 -2.32 -20.76 -21.66
N MET A 427 -1.25 -20.96 -20.85
CA MET A 427 0.12 -21.08 -21.34
C MET A 427 0.30 -22.26 -22.30
N LYS A 428 -0.30 -23.43 -22.03
CA LYS A 428 -0.29 -24.59 -22.95
C LYS A 428 -0.88 -24.25 -24.32
N ARG A 429 -1.76 -23.25 -24.40
CA ARG A 429 -2.41 -22.80 -25.64
C ARG A 429 -1.77 -21.57 -26.26
N GLY A 430 -0.59 -21.18 -25.76
CA GLY A 430 0.18 -20.08 -26.30
C GLY A 430 -0.24 -18.68 -25.83
N TYR A 431 -1.16 -18.57 -24.85
CA TYR A 431 -1.49 -17.29 -24.24
C TYR A 431 -0.52 -17.02 -23.07
N PRO A 432 0.30 -15.95 -23.11
CA PRO A 432 1.12 -15.56 -21.96
C PRO A 432 0.21 -15.15 -20.81
N ALA A 433 0.28 -15.87 -19.70
CA ALA A 433 -0.56 -15.64 -18.54
C ALA A 433 0.27 -15.73 -17.25
N MET A 434 -0.12 -14.97 -16.24
CA MET A 434 0.50 -14.99 -14.90
C MET A 434 -0.61 -15.02 -13.86
N SER A 435 -0.43 -15.79 -12.79
CA SER A 435 -1.38 -15.85 -11.68
C SER A 435 -0.98 -14.93 -10.53
N LEU A 436 -1.97 -14.28 -9.92
CA LEU A 436 -1.80 -13.38 -8.79
C LEU A 436 -2.76 -13.75 -7.66
N HIS A 437 -2.24 -14.21 -6.52
CA HIS A 437 -3.04 -14.58 -5.35
C HIS A 437 -2.22 -14.52 -4.06
N GLY A 438 -2.88 -14.73 -2.90
CA GLY A 438 -2.27 -14.61 -1.58
C GLY A 438 -1.18 -15.64 -1.27
N GLY A 439 -1.16 -16.79 -1.97
CA GLY A 439 -0.13 -17.83 -1.83
C GLY A 439 1.17 -17.56 -2.62
N LYS A 440 1.24 -16.49 -3.42
CA LYS A 440 2.48 -16.09 -4.11
C LYS A 440 3.36 -15.25 -3.20
N ASP A 441 4.67 -15.44 -3.31
CA ASP A 441 5.66 -14.62 -2.61
C ASP A 441 5.55 -13.14 -3.00
N GLN A 442 5.97 -12.26 -2.07
CA GLN A 442 5.88 -10.82 -2.31
C GLN A 442 6.77 -10.37 -3.48
N ALA A 443 7.90 -11.05 -3.70
CA ALA A 443 8.79 -10.79 -4.83
C ALA A 443 8.09 -11.07 -6.16
N ASP A 444 7.44 -12.23 -6.30
CA ASP A 444 6.68 -12.61 -7.50
C ASP A 444 5.52 -11.65 -7.75
N ARG A 445 4.82 -11.24 -6.69
CA ARG A 445 3.75 -10.24 -6.80
C ARG A 445 4.28 -8.89 -7.26
N CYS A 446 5.43 -8.45 -6.77
CA CYS A 446 6.08 -7.22 -7.24
C CYS A 446 6.48 -7.29 -8.70
N LEU A 447 7.01 -8.42 -9.16
CA LEU A 447 7.35 -8.64 -10.57
C LEU A 447 6.14 -8.45 -11.50
N LEU A 448 4.96 -8.93 -11.08
CA LEU A 448 3.72 -8.75 -11.84
C LEU A 448 3.31 -7.29 -12.01
N TYR A 449 3.54 -6.46 -10.98
CA TYR A 449 3.25 -5.02 -11.04
C TYR A 449 4.31 -4.21 -11.78
N THR A 450 5.55 -4.70 -11.82
CA THR A 450 6.70 -4.02 -12.43
C THR A 450 7.10 -4.67 -13.74
N SER A 451 6.43 -5.75 -14.15
CA SER A 451 6.68 -6.40 -15.43
C SER A 451 6.55 -5.37 -16.55
N PRO A 452 7.60 -5.17 -17.35
CA PRO A 452 7.55 -4.19 -18.42
C PRO A 452 6.34 -4.48 -19.31
N SER A 453 5.64 -3.43 -19.68
CA SER A 453 4.65 -3.52 -20.72
C SER A 453 5.34 -4.06 -21.97
N PRO A 454 4.68 -4.88 -22.81
CA PRO A 454 5.22 -5.22 -24.12
C PRO A 454 5.61 -4.00 -24.97
N ARG A 455 5.26 -2.79 -24.52
CA ARG A 455 5.60 -1.50 -25.12
C ARG A 455 6.83 -0.83 -24.47
N ASP A 456 7.32 -1.31 -23.34
CA ASP A 456 8.55 -0.86 -22.70
C ASP A 456 9.73 -1.76 -23.09
#